data_cc70ce724d946f14bc9c6b319f9866aa
#
_entry.id   cc70ce724d946f14bc9c6b319f9866aa
#
_cell.length_a   1.000
_cell.length_b   1.000
_cell.length_c   1.000
_cell.angle_alpha   90.00
_cell.angle_beta   90.00
_cell.angle_gamma   90.00
#
_symmetry.space_group_name_H-M   'P 1'
#
loop_
_entity.id
_entity.type
_entity.pdbx_description
1 polymer ?
#
loop_
_entity_poly.entity_id
_entity_poly.type
_entity_poly.pdbx_seq_one_letter_code
_entity_poly.pdbx_strand_id
1 'polypeptide(L)'
;VDLFGMPQELYNLKGHYSELEIDSDDVSLYLARYPHLVAEVHLDYFGRGYRRSIELFCPSGSCVADFGAGTLTLPDGTVEHREEDVNERYLREMDYFLSYAAGPAGPSVNPPATALQVLKLTLGEL
;
A
#
# COMPACT_ATOMS: atom_id res chain seq x y z
N VAL A 1 7.56 -0.03 0.42
CA VAL A 1 8.76 0.15 1.26
C VAL A 1 8.64 -0.61 2.56
N ASP A 2 7.52 -0.48 3.30
CA ASP A 2 7.36 -1.10 4.63
C ASP A 2 7.49 -2.63 4.63
N LEU A 3 6.98 -3.31 3.59
CA LEU A 3 7.03 -4.78 3.52
C LEU A 3 8.36 -5.32 2.98
N PHE A 4 8.96 -4.65 1.98
CA PHE A 4 10.06 -5.21 1.21
C PHE A 4 11.27 -4.26 1.08
N GLY A 5 11.24 -3.10 1.73
CA GLY A 5 12.26 -2.07 1.58
C GLY A 5 12.22 -1.36 0.23
N MET A 6 13.35 -0.82 -0.19
CA MET A 6 13.48 -0.13 -1.49
C MET A 6 13.70 -1.12 -2.62
N PRO A 7 13.00 -0.97 -3.77
CA PRO A 7 13.27 -1.77 -4.95
C PRO A 7 14.62 -1.40 -5.59
N GLN A 8 15.15 -2.30 -6.39
CA GLN A 8 16.36 -2.08 -7.19
C GLN A 8 16.05 -1.37 -8.51
N GLU A 9 14.87 -1.62 -9.05
CA GLU A 9 14.36 -1.01 -10.27
C GLU A 9 12.88 -0.74 -10.12
N LEU A 10 12.44 0.35 -10.74
CA LEU A 10 11.03 0.73 -10.79
C LEU A 10 10.66 1.14 -12.21
N TYR A 11 9.57 0.58 -12.71
CA TYR A 11 8.90 1.05 -13.90
C TYR A 11 7.53 1.60 -13.51
N ASN A 12 7.22 2.81 -13.94
CA ASN A 12 5.95 3.46 -13.69
C ASN A 12 5.31 3.86 -15.02
N LEU A 13 4.07 3.40 -15.23
CA LEU A 13 3.20 3.87 -16.29
C LEU A 13 2.00 4.57 -15.67
N LYS A 14 1.80 5.84 -15.98
CA LYS A 14 0.69 6.63 -15.48
C LYS A 14 0.15 7.56 -16.54
N GLY A 15 -1.07 8.01 -16.38
CA GLY A 15 -1.72 8.94 -17.29
C GLY A 15 -3.21 9.04 -17.06
N HIS A 16 -3.85 9.84 -17.91
CA HIS A 16 -5.28 10.02 -17.93
C HIS A 16 -5.86 9.18 -19.08
N TYR A 17 -6.65 8.16 -18.76
CA TYR A 17 -7.18 7.17 -19.72
C TYR A 17 -8.69 7.02 -19.67
N SER A 18 -9.38 7.63 -18.71
CA SER A 18 -10.83 7.60 -18.60
C SER A 18 -11.48 8.90 -19.09
N GLU A 19 -12.81 8.94 -19.04
CA GLU A 19 -13.61 10.14 -19.34
C GLU A 19 -13.88 10.99 -18.09
N LEU A 20 -13.16 10.78 -17.01
CA LEU A 20 -13.31 11.60 -15.80
C LEU A 20 -12.79 13.03 -16.05
N GLU A 21 -13.59 14.01 -15.66
CA GLU A 21 -13.23 15.43 -15.78
C GLU A 21 -12.30 15.85 -14.63
N ILE A 22 -11.07 15.31 -14.62
CA ILE A 22 -10.03 15.62 -13.63
C ILE A 22 -8.75 16.03 -14.33
N ASP A 23 -8.00 16.95 -13.73
CA ASP A 23 -6.71 17.44 -14.23
C ASP A 23 -5.54 16.70 -13.54
N SER A 24 -5.62 15.36 -13.55
CA SER A 24 -4.58 14.50 -12.99
C SER A 24 -4.57 13.13 -13.67
N ASP A 25 -3.50 12.36 -13.44
CA ASP A 25 -3.48 10.94 -13.82
C ASP A 25 -4.62 10.20 -13.12
N ASP A 26 -5.36 9.37 -13.84
CA ASP A 26 -6.44 8.54 -13.31
C ASP A 26 -6.07 7.06 -13.22
N VAL A 27 -4.91 6.72 -13.75
CA VAL A 27 -4.27 5.41 -13.61
C VAL A 27 -2.79 5.57 -13.28
N SER A 28 -2.29 4.72 -12.40
CA SER A 28 -0.86 4.58 -12.15
C SER A 28 -0.50 3.13 -11.88
N LEU A 29 0.36 2.57 -12.72
CA LEU A 29 0.86 1.21 -12.64
C LEU A 29 2.33 1.24 -12.28
N TYR A 30 2.73 0.40 -11.34
CA TYR A 30 4.12 0.26 -10.93
C TYR A 30 4.55 -1.20 -11.06
N LEU A 31 5.73 -1.41 -11.59
CA LEU A 31 6.42 -2.68 -11.59
C LEU A 31 7.78 -2.49 -10.90
N ALA A 32 7.94 -3.10 -9.74
CA ALA A 32 9.10 -2.91 -8.89
C ALA A 32 9.89 -4.23 -8.75
N ARG A 33 11.18 -4.19 -9.06
CA ARG A 33 12.08 -5.35 -8.94
C ARG A 33 12.87 -5.28 -7.64
N TYR A 34 12.85 -6.38 -6.91
CA TYR A 34 13.68 -6.64 -5.72
C TYR A 34 14.62 -7.82 -5.97
N PRO A 35 15.58 -8.10 -5.08
CA PRO A 35 16.51 -9.23 -5.25
C PRO A 35 15.83 -10.59 -5.43
N HIS A 36 14.67 -10.80 -4.79
CA HIS A 36 14.01 -12.11 -4.73
C HIS A 36 12.51 -12.07 -5.03
N LEU A 37 11.97 -10.93 -5.44
CA LEU A 37 10.57 -10.79 -5.82
C LEU A 37 10.36 -9.65 -6.82
N VAL A 38 9.22 -9.69 -7.49
CA VAL A 38 8.68 -8.58 -8.27
C VAL A 38 7.35 -8.19 -7.64
N ALA A 39 7.13 -6.88 -7.48
CA ALA A 39 5.87 -6.35 -7.02
C ALA A 39 5.21 -5.55 -8.15
N GLU A 40 3.91 -5.77 -8.32
CA GLU A 40 3.04 -4.99 -9.19
C GLU A 40 2.08 -4.20 -8.31
N VAL A 41 1.85 -2.93 -8.65
CA VAL A 41 0.84 -2.08 -8.00
C VAL A 41 -0.01 -1.43 -9.08
N HIS A 42 -1.32 -1.59 -8.94
CA HIS A 42 -2.32 -0.97 -9.81
C HIS A 42 -3.17 -0.01 -8.97
N LEU A 43 -3.21 1.24 -9.38
CA LEU A 43 -4.05 2.30 -8.82
C LEU A 43 -4.87 2.91 -9.94
N ASP A 44 -6.18 3.05 -9.73
CA ASP A 44 -7.07 3.75 -10.64
C ASP A 44 -8.21 4.48 -9.92
N TYR A 45 -8.81 5.48 -10.58
CA TYR A 45 -9.97 6.23 -10.10
C TYR A 45 -11.29 5.82 -10.76
N PHE A 46 -11.27 5.01 -11.80
CA PHE A 46 -12.45 4.68 -12.60
C PHE A 46 -12.96 3.26 -12.39
N GLY A 47 -12.32 2.47 -11.55
CA GLY A 47 -12.82 1.17 -11.12
C GLY A 47 -14.20 1.29 -10.48
N ARG A 48 -15.19 0.53 -11.01
CA ARG A 48 -16.61 0.66 -10.60
C ARG A 48 -16.92 0.05 -9.23
N GLY A 49 -15.97 -0.61 -8.62
CA GLY A 49 -16.08 -1.18 -7.28
C GLY A 49 -14.84 -0.85 -6.46
N TYR A 50 -15.03 -0.41 -5.22
CA TYR A 50 -13.89 -0.20 -4.33
C TYR A 50 -13.15 -1.53 -4.13
N ARG A 51 -11.86 -1.54 -4.48
CA ARG A 51 -10.95 -2.66 -4.27
C ARG A 51 -9.67 -2.15 -3.62
N ARG A 52 -9.29 -2.81 -2.55
CA ARG A 52 -8.00 -2.60 -1.92
C ARG A 52 -7.51 -3.93 -1.38
N SER A 53 -6.60 -4.55 -2.08
CA SER A 53 -6.09 -5.88 -1.73
C SER A 53 -4.60 -5.99 -2.00
N ILE A 54 -3.97 -6.93 -1.31
CA ILE A 54 -2.61 -7.38 -1.58
C ILE A 54 -2.67 -8.88 -1.76
N GLU A 55 -2.07 -9.40 -2.83
CA GLU A 55 -1.88 -10.82 -3.04
C GLU A 55 -0.37 -11.13 -3.06
N LEU A 56 0.02 -12.13 -2.29
CA LEU A 56 1.40 -12.61 -2.20
C LEU A 56 1.45 -14.05 -2.72
N PHE A 57 2.22 -14.29 -3.77
CA PHE A 57 2.47 -15.60 -4.31
C PHE A 57 3.69 -16.22 -3.62
N CYS A 58 3.47 -17.30 -2.88
CA CYS A 58 4.48 -18.02 -2.12
C CYS A 58 4.62 -19.46 -2.63
N PRO A 59 5.73 -20.17 -2.34
CA PRO A 59 5.87 -21.57 -2.73
C PRO A 59 4.77 -22.49 -2.17
N SER A 60 4.15 -22.13 -1.06
CA SER A 60 3.03 -22.86 -0.43
C SER A 60 1.65 -22.48 -0.96
N GLY A 61 1.54 -21.51 -1.86
CA GLY A 61 0.27 -20.99 -2.38
C GLY A 61 0.16 -19.47 -2.25
N SER A 62 -1.03 -18.93 -2.50
CA SER A 62 -1.29 -17.48 -2.40
C SER A 62 -1.79 -17.10 -1.00
N CYS A 63 -1.36 -15.92 -0.55
CA CYS A 63 -1.92 -15.24 0.61
C CYS A 63 -2.60 -13.95 0.13
N VAL A 64 -3.87 -13.74 0.46
CA VAL A 64 -4.66 -12.60 -0.01
C VAL A 64 -5.20 -11.81 1.18
N ALA A 65 -4.80 -10.55 1.28
CA ALA A 65 -5.40 -9.59 2.20
C ALA A 65 -6.38 -8.68 1.42
N ASP A 66 -7.66 -8.76 1.75
CA ASP A 66 -8.69 -7.86 1.23
C ASP A 66 -9.09 -6.85 2.32
N PHE A 67 -8.69 -5.60 2.12
CA PHE A 67 -8.94 -4.52 3.08
C PHE A 67 -10.39 -4.01 3.03
N GLY A 68 -11.11 -4.26 1.92
CA GLY A 68 -12.53 -3.93 1.81
C GLY A 68 -13.41 -4.90 2.58
N ALA A 69 -13.10 -6.18 2.48
CA ALA A 69 -13.80 -7.25 3.20
C ALA A 69 -13.27 -7.47 4.62
N GLY A 70 -12.11 -6.90 4.98
CA GLY A 70 -11.45 -7.15 6.26
C GLY A 70 -11.02 -8.61 6.43
N THR A 71 -10.53 -9.24 5.35
CA THR A 71 -10.17 -10.67 5.36
C THR A 71 -8.70 -10.88 5.02
N LEU A 72 -8.13 -11.93 5.61
CA LEU A 72 -6.85 -12.49 5.24
C LEU A 72 -7.03 -13.98 4.94
N THR A 73 -6.84 -14.34 3.67
CA THR A 73 -6.86 -15.73 3.23
C THR A 73 -5.43 -16.26 3.19
N LEU A 74 -5.17 -17.34 3.90
CA LEU A 74 -3.87 -18.02 3.95
C LEU A 74 -3.75 -19.09 2.84
N PRO A 75 -2.51 -19.58 2.53
CA PRO A 75 -2.29 -20.56 1.47
C PRO A 75 -3.00 -21.90 1.67
N ASP A 76 -3.35 -22.27 2.88
CA ASP A 76 -4.12 -23.48 3.21
C ASP A 76 -5.64 -23.30 3.07
N GLY A 77 -6.09 -22.12 2.66
CA GLY A 77 -7.49 -21.75 2.52
C GLY A 77 -8.14 -21.24 3.81
N THR A 78 -7.39 -21.16 4.91
CA THR A 78 -7.88 -20.55 6.15
C THR A 78 -8.18 -19.08 5.92
N VAL A 79 -9.35 -18.60 6.38
CA VAL A 79 -9.75 -17.20 6.29
C VAL A 79 -9.85 -16.61 7.69
N GLU A 80 -9.05 -15.60 7.93
CA GLU A 80 -9.13 -14.77 9.13
C GLU A 80 -9.95 -13.52 8.85
N HIS A 81 -10.82 -13.14 9.76
CA HIS A 81 -11.62 -11.93 9.67
C HIS A 81 -11.17 -10.90 10.70
N ARG A 82 -11.08 -9.67 10.27
CA ARG A 82 -10.81 -8.53 11.14
C ARG A 82 -11.81 -7.41 10.81
N GLU A 83 -12.82 -7.30 11.64
CA GLU A 83 -13.72 -6.15 11.59
C GLU A 83 -13.02 -4.95 12.24
N GLU A 84 -13.02 -3.84 11.54
CA GLU A 84 -12.47 -2.59 12.03
C GLU A 84 -13.31 -1.43 11.48
N ASP A 85 -13.80 -0.59 12.38
CA ASP A 85 -14.41 0.66 12.00
C ASP A 85 -13.35 1.55 11.29
N VAL A 86 -13.75 2.16 10.18
CA VAL A 86 -12.86 3.06 9.42
C VAL A 86 -12.32 4.18 10.32
N ASN A 87 -13.11 4.67 11.26
CA ASN A 87 -12.73 5.73 12.18
C ASN A 87 -11.68 5.29 13.22
N GLU A 88 -11.65 4.02 13.59
CA GLU A 88 -10.64 3.51 14.54
C GLU A 88 -9.21 3.67 14.03
N ARG A 89 -9.00 3.57 12.72
CA ARG A 89 -7.68 3.80 12.11
C ARG A 89 -7.20 5.24 12.33
N TYR A 90 -8.07 6.20 12.15
CA TYR A 90 -7.76 7.62 12.39
C TYR A 90 -7.54 7.92 13.86
N LEU A 91 -8.31 7.29 14.75
CA LEU A 91 -8.11 7.43 16.18
C LEU A 91 -6.74 6.90 16.61
N ARG A 92 -6.33 5.71 16.12
CA ARG A 92 -5.01 5.14 16.41
C ARG A 92 -3.87 5.98 15.83
N GLU A 93 -4.04 6.53 14.63
CA GLU A 93 -3.07 7.44 14.04
C GLU A 93 -2.90 8.70 14.90
N MET A 94 -4.00 9.28 15.36
CA MET A 94 -3.98 10.46 16.23
C MET A 94 -3.36 10.14 17.60
N ASP A 95 -3.73 9.02 18.22
CA ASP A 95 -3.14 8.57 19.48
C ASP A 95 -1.63 8.36 19.37
N TYR A 96 -1.20 7.74 18.27
CA TYR A 96 0.23 7.58 17.98
C TYR A 96 0.91 8.94 17.85
N PHE A 97 0.36 9.86 17.07
CA PHE A 97 0.93 11.18 16.85
C PHE A 97 1.04 11.98 18.16
N LEU A 98 -0.01 12.01 18.97
CA LEU A 98 -0.03 12.73 20.25
C LEU A 98 0.97 12.13 21.24
N SER A 99 1.04 10.82 21.31
CA SER A 99 1.98 10.10 22.17
C SER A 99 3.42 10.37 21.75
N TYR A 100 3.70 10.35 20.43
CA TYR A 100 5.01 10.64 19.89
C TYR A 100 5.42 12.11 20.11
N ALA A 101 4.48 13.05 19.95
CA ALA A 101 4.72 14.48 20.19
C ALA A 101 4.97 14.81 21.68
N ALA A 102 4.36 14.05 22.59
CA ALA A 102 4.57 14.22 24.04
C ALA A 102 5.93 13.74 24.55
N GLY A 103 6.64 12.90 23.78
CA GLY A 103 7.97 12.40 24.09
C GLY A 103 8.17 11.00 23.52
N PRO A 104 8.83 10.88 22.36
CA PRO A 104 8.95 9.60 21.67
C PRO A 104 9.75 8.58 22.48
N ALA A 105 9.19 7.38 22.64
CA ALA A 105 9.86 6.24 23.26
C ALA A 105 10.86 5.55 22.29
N GLY A 106 10.94 6.01 21.03
CA GLY A 106 11.80 5.43 19.99
C GLY A 106 11.68 6.18 18.67
N PRO A 107 12.24 5.63 17.58
CA PRO A 107 12.12 6.23 16.26
C PRO A 107 10.66 6.22 15.78
N SER A 108 10.30 7.20 14.96
CA SER A 108 8.98 7.23 14.29
C SER A 108 8.78 5.99 13.42
N VAL A 109 7.56 5.45 13.39
CA VAL A 109 7.17 4.37 12.46
C VAL A 109 7.21 4.82 11.00
N ASN A 110 7.07 6.12 10.75
CA ASN A 110 7.18 6.71 9.42
C ASN A 110 8.04 7.97 9.48
N PRO A 111 9.39 7.83 9.56
CA PRO A 111 10.27 8.99 9.60
C PRO A 111 10.23 9.76 8.27
N PRO A 112 10.46 11.09 8.26
CA PRO A 112 10.41 11.92 7.06
C PRO A 112 11.28 11.41 5.90
N ALA A 113 12.42 10.78 6.21
CA ALA A 113 13.29 10.20 5.18
C ALA A 113 12.60 9.05 4.44
N THR A 114 11.90 8.15 5.15
CA THR A 114 11.13 7.05 4.55
C THR A 114 9.93 7.60 3.77
N ALA A 115 9.22 8.57 4.33
CA ALA A 115 8.10 9.23 3.64
C ALA A 115 8.55 9.88 2.32
N LEU A 116 9.72 10.53 2.30
CA LEU A 116 10.31 11.10 1.07
C LEU A 116 10.67 10.00 0.05
N GLN A 117 11.22 8.87 0.49
CA GLN A 117 11.49 7.74 -0.41
C GLN A 117 10.21 7.19 -1.03
N VAL A 118 9.14 7.01 -0.23
CA VAL A 118 7.84 6.57 -0.74
C VAL A 118 7.29 7.57 -1.75
N LEU A 119 7.37 8.88 -1.46
CA LEU A 119 6.93 9.93 -2.38
C LEU A 119 7.68 9.86 -3.72
N LYS A 120 8.99 9.71 -3.70
CA LYS A 120 9.78 9.55 -4.94
C LYS A 120 9.33 8.34 -5.75
N LEU A 121 9.13 7.18 -5.10
CA LEU A 121 8.62 5.98 -5.77
C LEU A 121 7.24 6.24 -6.42
N THR A 122 6.34 6.96 -5.74
CA THR A 122 5.02 7.29 -6.30
C THR A 122 5.11 8.28 -7.48
N LEU A 123 6.17 9.06 -7.55
CA LEU A 123 6.47 9.91 -8.71
C LEU A 123 7.17 9.16 -9.85
N GLY A 124 7.50 7.88 -9.66
CA GLY A 124 8.25 7.08 -10.62
C GLY A 124 9.76 7.32 -10.56
N GLU A 125 10.27 7.85 -9.45
CA GLU A 125 11.67 8.15 -9.23
C GLU A 125 12.31 7.11 -8.29
N LEU A 126 13.56 6.71 -8.59
CA LEU A 126 14.39 5.84 -7.76
C LEU A 126 15.64 6.59 -7.31
#